data_ba472bb60ed9a8128ecba1f82f04d02b
#
_entry.id   ba472bb60ed9a8128ecba1f82f04d02b
#
_cell.length_a   1.000
_cell.length_b   1.000
_cell.length_c   1.000
_cell.angle_alpha   90.00
_cell.angle_beta   90.00
_cell.angle_gamma   90.00
#
_symmetry.space_group_name_H-M   'P 1'
#
loop_
_entity.id
_entity.type
_entity.pdbx_description
1 polymer ?
#
loop_
_entity_poly.entity_id
_entity_poly.type
_entity_poly.pdbx_seq_one_letter_code
_entity_poly.pdbx_strand_id
1 'polypeptide(L)'
;RAMGWYAMAMVDVMEVLPECYLEERKAALKLFADGMLKYQDESGLWANLADQPVTETNRLEVSGTAMMIYMLLKGVRKGWLNESYREPAIKAFNAIVNTKLHDNVLEDIYLKASANNTNNYEIPEYYLPDEGKGSGPFIMAYSEMLYL
;
A
#
# COMPACT_ATOMS: atom_id res chain seq x y z
N ARG A 1 0.41 2.40 -7.00
CA ARG A 1 -1.04 2.09 -6.76
C ARG A 1 -1.54 0.84 -7.49
N ALA A 2 -1.11 0.57 -8.73
CA ALA A 2 -1.53 -0.66 -9.43
C ALA A 2 -1.14 -1.92 -8.63
N MET A 3 0.08 -1.95 -8.10
CA MET A 3 0.55 -2.99 -7.17
C MET A 3 -0.30 -3.04 -5.90
N GLY A 4 -0.74 -1.88 -5.41
CA GLY A 4 -1.62 -1.79 -4.24
C GLY A 4 -2.99 -2.44 -4.48
N TRP A 5 -3.63 -2.18 -5.61
CA TRP A 5 -4.89 -2.86 -5.96
C TRP A 5 -4.73 -4.38 -6.03
N TYR A 6 -3.63 -4.84 -6.62
CA TYR A 6 -3.30 -6.27 -6.63
C TYR A 6 -3.14 -6.82 -5.22
N ALA A 7 -2.43 -6.12 -4.34
CA ALA A 7 -2.22 -6.50 -2.95
C ALA A 7 -3.53 -6.65 -2.17
N MET A 8 -4.41 -5.64 -2.26
CA MET A 8 -5.73 -5.67 -1.62
C MET A 8 -6.58 -6.82 -2.15
N ALA A 9 -6.70 -6.93 -3.48
CA ALA A 9 -7.46 -8.00 -4.11
C ALA A 9 -6.97 -9.39 -3.70
N MET A 10 -5.66 -9.58 -3.57
CA MET A 10 -5.08 -10.85 -3.15
C MET A 10 -5.60 -11.28 -1.76
N VAL A 11 -5.50 -10.42 -0.75
CA VAL A 11 -5.93 -10.76 0.61
C VAL A 11 -7.45 -10.84 0.75
N ASP A 12 -8.21 -10.08 -0.05
CA ASP A 12 -9.67 -10.14 -0.03
C ASP A 12 -10.19 -11.42 -0.69
N VAL A 13 -9.62 -11.81 -1.83
CA VAL A 13 -9.97 -13.06 -2.51
C VAL A 13 -9.58 -14.27 -1.66
N MET A 14 -8.42 -14.27 -1.01
CA MET A 14 -7.98 -15.36 -0.12
C MET A 14 -8.96 -15.61 1.03
N GLU A 15 -9.70 -14.61 1.48
CA GLU A 15 -10.67 -14.76 2.56
C GLU A 15 -11.89 -15.62 2.18
N VAL A 16 -12.21 -15.70 0.89
CA VAL A 16 -13.36 -16.44 0.36
C VAL A 16 -12.98 -17.68 -0.44
N LEU A 17 -11.68 -17.93 -0.64
CA LEU A 17 -11.22 -19.13 -1.35
C LEU A 17 -11.38 -20.39 -0.51
N PRO A 18 -11.71 -21.54 -1.15
CA PRO A 18 -11.60 -22.83 -0.51
C PRO A 18 -10.18 -23.11 0.01
N GLU A 19 -10.08 -23.78 1.16
CA GLU A 19 -8.81 -24.03 1.87
C GLU A 19 -7.74 -24.71 0.98
N CYS A 20 -8.14 -25.59 0.07
CA CYS A 20 -7.22 -26.28 -0.83
C CYS A 20 -6.42 -25.37 -1.77
N TYR A 21 -6.84 -24.12 -1.94
CA TYR A 21 -6.12 -23.13 -2.75
C TYR A 21 -5.27 -22.16 -1.92
N LEU A 22 -5.37 -22.17 -0.59
CA LEU A 22 -4.74 -21.16 0.26
C LEU A 22 -3.22 -21.27 0.31
N GLU A 23 -2.66 -22.47 0.34
CA GLU A 23 -1.21 -22.63 0.50
C GLU A 23 -0.41 -22.01 -0.65
N GLU A 24 -0.84 -22.23 -1.89
CA GLU A 24 -0.21 -21.61 -3.05
C GLU A 24 -0.34 -20.08 -3.00
N ARG A 25 -1.48 -19.57 -2.54
CA ARG A 25 -1.75 -18.12 -2.44
C ARG A 25 -0.95 -17.47 -1.30
N LYS A 26 -0.76 -18.16 -0.17
CA LYS A 26 0.13 -17.69 0.91
C LYS A 26 1.58 -17.56 0.42
N ALA A 27 2.05 -18.52 -0.36
CA ALA A 27 3.39 -18.44 -0.96
C ALA A 27 3.52 -17.23 -1.92
N ALA A 28 2.50 -17.01 -2.77
CA ALA A 28 2.46 -15.86 -3.66
C ALA A 28 2.37 -14.53 -2.90
N LEU A 29 1.53 -14.45 -1.85
CA LEU A 29 1.41 -13.28 -0.99
C LEU A 29 2.73 -12.96 -0.30
N LYS A 30 3.40 -13.98 0.24
CA LYS A 30 4.71 -13.80 0.88
C LYS A 30 5.76 -13.27 -0.11
N LEU A 31 5.85 -13.87 -1.29
CA LEU A 31 6.78 -13.42 -2.34
C LEU A 31 6.54 -11.97 -2.73
N PHE A 32 5.26 -11.59 -2.89
CA PHE A 32 4.88 -10.22 -3.20
C PHE A 32 5.24 -9.25 -2.06
N ALA A 33 4.91 -9.60 -0.81
CA ALA A 33 5.22 -8.78 0.36
C ALA A 33 6.74 -8.57 0.52
N ASP A 34 7.55 -9.65 0.42
CA ASP A 34 9.00 -9.57 0.46
C ASP A 34 9.56 -8.68 -0.65
N GLY A 35 8.99 -8.78 -1.85
CA GLY A 35 9.36 -7.94 -2.99
C GLY A 35 9.08 -6.46 -2.71
N MET A 36 7.90 -6.13 -2.22
CA MET A 36 7.51 -4.75 -1.93
C MET A 36 8.30 -4.14 -0.78
N LEU A 37 8.61 -4.91 0.28
CA LEU A 37 9.40 -4.40 1.41
C LEU A 37 10.82 -4.00 1.03
N LYS A 38 11.39 -4.54 -0.04
CA LYS A 38 12.71 -4.10 -0.57
C LYS A 38 12.69 -2.65 -1.07
N TYR A 39 11.52 -2.15 -1.44
CA TYR A 39 11.32 -0.80 -1.97
C TYR A 39 10.62 0.14 -0.99
N GLN A 40 10.42 -0.31 0.25
CA GLN A 40 9.93 0.57 1.31
C GLN A 40 11.00 1.60 1.64
N ASP A 41 10.66 2.88 1.52
CA ASP A 41 11.54 3.99 1.88
C ASP A 41 11.86 3.98 3.39
N GLU A 42 12.95 4.60 3.77
CA GLU A 42 13.34 4.71 5.19
C GLU A 42 12.29 5.42 6.06
N SER A 43 11.44 6.26 5.47
CA SER A 43 10.26 6.85 6.14
C SER A 43 9.16 5.85 6.46
N GLY A 44 9.14 4.70 5.76
CA GLY A 44 8.10 3.69 5.82
C GLY A 44 7.10 3.73 4.65
N LEU A 45 7.09 4.79 3.86
CA LEU A 45 6.21 4.93 2.69
C LEU A 45 6.80 4.24 1.45
N TRP A 46 5.99 4.16 0.39
CA TRP A 46 6.45 3.74 -0.94
C TRP A 46 6.31 4.88 -1.94
N ALA A 47 7.27 5.01 -2.84
CA ALA A 47 7.17 5.91 -3.97
C ALA A 47 6.12 5.43 -4.99
N ASN A 48 5.58 6.34 -5.81
CA ASN A 48 4.61 6.01 -6.87
C ASN A 48 5.17 4.97 -7.85
N LEU A 49 6.43 5.15 -8.29
CA LEU A 49 7.24 4.14 -8.98
C LEU A 49 8.20 3.56 -7.95
N ALA A 50 7.83 2.43 -7.35
CA ALA A 50 8.48 1.89 -6.16
C ALA A 50 9.96 1.53 -6.38
N ASP A 51 10.35 1.13 -7.59
CA ASP A 51 11.70 0.72 -7.98
C ASP A 51 12.57 1.89 -8.50
N GLN A 52 12.04 3.13 -8.45
CA GLN A 52 12.76 4.33 -8.87
C GLN A 52 13.05 5.24 -7.67
N PRO A 53 14.12 6.05 -7.75
CA PRO A 53 14.44 7.02 -6.69
C PRO A 53 13.28 7.96 -6.40
N VAL A 54 13.14 8.36 -5.14
CA VAL A 54 12.24 9.43 -4.73
C VAL A 54 12.75 10.77 -5.28
N THR A 55 11.88 11.51 -5.96
CA THR A 55 12.15 12.79 -6.58
C THR A 55 10.94 13.72 -6.41
N GLU A 56 11.02 14.96 -6.92
CA GLU A 56 9.87 15.89 -6.95
C GLU A 56 8.70 15.34 -7.79
N THR A 57 8.98 14.49 -8.78
CA THR A 57 7.99 13.91 -9.70
C THR A 57 7.61 12.47 -9.31
N ASN A 58 8.51 11.73 -8.66
CA ASN A 58 8.23 10.41 -8.10
C ASN A 58 8.18 10.48 -6.57
N ARG A 59 7.08 10.99 -6.04
CA ARG A 59 6.92 11.23 -4.60
C ARG A 59 6.55 9.95 -3.84
N LEU A 60 6.75 10.00 -2.52
CA LEU A 60 6.17 9.05 -1.58
C LEU A 60 4.64 9.20 -1.61
N GLU A 61 3.96 8.13 -2.02
CA GLU A 61 2.55 8.15 -2.45
C GLU A 61 1.66 7.43 -1.44
N VAL A 62 0.57 8.07 -1.05
CA VAL A 62 -0.27 7.62 0.06
C VAL A 62 -1.17 6.46 -0.31
N SER A 63 -1.80 6.46 -1.50
CA SER A 63 -2.79 5.43 -1.83
C SER A 63 -2.17 4.04 -1.94
N GLY A 64 -1.05 3.91 -2.64
CA GLY A 64 -0.31 2.65 -2.73
C GLY A 64 0.22 2.19 -1.37
N THR A 65 0.75 3.13 -0.58
CA THR A 65 1.21 2.85 0.79
C THR A 65 0.08 2.32 1.66
N ALA A 66 -1.09 2.95 1.67
CA ALA A 66 -2.25 2.50 2.44
C ALA A 66 -2.72 1.10 2.03
N MET A 67 -2.71 0.79 0.73
CA MET A 67 -3.03 -0.54 0.22
C MET A 67 -2.02 -1.61 0.67
N MET A 68 -0.73 -1.28 0.73
CA MET A 68 0.30 -2.18 1.26
C MET A 68 0.11 -2.42 2.76
N ILE A 69 -0.19 -1.38 3.54
CA ILE A 69 -0.49 -1.50 4.97
C ILE A 69 -1.66 -2.47 5.18
N TYR A 70 -2.76 -2.28 4.46
CA TYR A 70 -3.93 -3.15 4.54
C TYR A 70 -3.59 -4.60 4.26
N MET A 71 -2.88 -4.86 3.16
CA MET A 71 -2.45 -6.21 2.77
C MET A 71 -1.57 -6.87 3.84
N LEU A 72 -0.56 -6.16 4.35
CA LEU A 72 0.36 -6.69 5.35
C LEU A 72 -0.35 -7.01 6.66
N LEU A 73 -1.14 -6.08 7.19
CA LEU A 73 -1.85 -6.27 8.47
C LEU A 73 -2.93 -7.35 8.38
N LYS A 74 -3.75 -7.34 7.32
CA LYS A 74 -4.75 -8.39 7.10
C LYS A 74 -4.09 -9.75 6.90
N GLY A 75 -2.97 -9.81 6.15
CA GLY A 75 -2.19 -11.04 5.96
C GLY A 75 -1.68 -11.61 7.28
N VAL A 76 -1.16 -10.76 8.18
CA VAL A 76 -0.73 -11.17 9.54
C VAL A 76 -1.93 -11.61 10.38
N ARG A 77 -2.98 -10.80 10.46
CA ARG A 77 -4.17 -11.10 11.24
C ARG A 77 -4.83 -12.45 10.86
N LYS A 78 -4.82 -12.77 9.56
CA LYS A 78 -5.35 -14.04 9.04
C LYS A 78 -4.35 -15.21 9.14
N GLY A 79 -3.14 -15.01 9.64
CA GLY A 79 -2.09 -16.03 9.73
C GLY A 79 -1.54 -16.47 8.36
N TRP A 80 -1.66 -15.65 7.33
CA TRP A 80 -1.10 -15.88 5.99
C TRP A 80 0.32 -15.34 5.85
N LEU A 81 0.65 -14.30 6.62
CA LEU A 81 1.98 -13.73 6.81
C LEU A 81 2.39 -13.87 8.28
N ASN A 82 3.68 -13.94 8.55
CA ASN A 82 4.18 -13.99 9.92
C ASN A 82 4.20 -12.61 10.59
N GLU A 83 4.41 -12.56 11.91
CA GLU A 83 4.38 -11.32 12.70
C GLU A 83 5.42 -10.27 12.29
N SER A 84 6.51 -10.64 11.63
CA SER A 84 7.55 -9.68 11.21
C SER A 84 7.06 -8.67 10.17
N TYR A 85 5.97 -8.96 9.48
CA TYR A 85 5.36 -8.02 8.52
C TYR A 85 4.53 -6.92 9.20
N ARG A 86 4.24 -7.05 10.48
CA ARG A 86 3.48 -6.07 11.25
C ARG A 86 4.24 -4.75 11.44
N GLU A 87 5.51 -4.82 11.82
CA GLU A 87 6.33 -3.64 12.09
C GLU A 87 6.44 -2.69 10.89
N PRO A 88 6.83 -3.14 9.66
CA PRO A 88 6.88 -2.26 8.50
C PRO A 88 5.52 -1.67 8.13
N ALA A 89 4.42 -2.37 8.36
CA ALA A 89 3.07 -1.85 8.13
C ALA A 89 2.70 -0.75 9.12
N ILE A 90 2.98 -0.94 10.41
CA ILE A 90 2.77 0.09 11.46
C ILE A 90 3.65 1.31 11.20
N LYS A 91 4.91 1.10 10.81
CA LYS A 91 5.81 2.19 10.44
C LYS A 91 5.22 3.04 9.30
N ALA A 92 4.72 2.38 8.26
CA ALA A 92 4.09 3.05 7.11
C ALA A 92 2.83 3.82 7.53
N PHE A 93 1.97 3.21 8.36
CA PHE A 93 0.75 3.87 8.85
C PHE A 93 1.08 5.14 9.65
N ASN A 94 2.01 5.04 10.58
CA ASN A 94 2.46 6.18 11.39
C ASN A 94 3.09 7.27 10.50
N ALA A 95 3.82 6.89 9.46
CA ALA A 95 4.38 7.84 8.51
C ALA A 95 3.28 8.62 7.77
N ILE A 96 2.20 7.95 7.30
CA ILE A 96 1.05 8.64 6.70
C ILE A 96 0.44 9.63 7.70
N VAL A 97 0.12 9.16 8.91
CA VAL A 97 -0.53 10.00 9.94
C VAL A 97 0.30 11.23 10.30
N ASN A 98 1.62 11.05 10.41
CA ASN A 98 2.51 12.12 10.88
C ASN A 98 2.97 13.09 9.79
N THR A 99 2.94 12.68 8.50
CA THR A 99 3.56 13.46 7.42
C THR A 99 2.66 13.74 6.23
N LYS A 100 1.48 13.10 6.15
CA LYS A 100 0.57 13.18 5.00
C LYS A 100 -0.88 13.48 5.39
N LEU A 101 -1.21 13.47 6.68
CA LEU A 101 -2.54 13.80 7.19
C LEU A 101 -2.46 15.12 7.98
N HIS A 102 -2.94 16.22 7.39
CA HIS A 102 -2.94 17.55 8.00
C HIS A 102 -4.34 18.12 8.01
N ASP A 103 -4.83 18.57 9.16
CA ASP A 103 -6.18 19.14 9.32
C ASP A 103 -7.31 18.26 8.75
N ASN A 104 -7.19 16.94 8.88
CA ASN A 104 -8.06 15.91 8.30
C ASN A 104 -8.01 15.83 6.75
N VAL A 105 -7.05 16.46 6.11
CA VAL A 105 -6.78 16.36 4.67
C VAL A 105 -5.65 15.35 4.43
N LEU A 106 -5.89 14.37 3.59
CA LEU A 106 -4.92 13.36 3.22
C LEU A 106 -4.21 13.78 1.92
N GLU A 107 -2.91 14.03 1.99
CA GLU A 107 -2.11 14.58 0.89
C GLU A 107 -1.42 13.52 0.03
N ASP A 108 -0.79 13.94 -1.06
CA ASP A 108 0.05 13.15 -1.96
C ASP A 108 -0.60 11.84 -2.47
N ILE A 109 -1.86 11.93 -2.90
CA ILE A 109 -2.57 10.86 -3.58
C ILE A 109 -2.41 11.04 -5.09
N TYR A 110 -1.77 10.10 -5.77
CA TYR A 110 -1.55 10.17 -7.22
C TYR A 110 -2.81 9.83 -8.01
N LEU A 111 -3.35 10.80 -8.77
CA LEU A 111 -4.66 10.67 -9.43
C LEU A 111 -4.64 9.73 -10.64
N LYS A 112 -3.64 9.84 -11.51
CA LYS A 112 -3.60 9.12 -12.79
C LYS A 112 -2.69 7.90 -12.78
N ALA A 113 -3.17 6.82 -13.42
CA ALA A 113 -2.35 5.77 -13.98
C ALA A 113 -2.77 5.61 -15.44
N SER A 114 -1.85 5.83 -16.39
CA SER A 114 -2.12 5.58 -17.80
C SER A 114 -1.32 4.38 -18.27
N ALA A 115 -2.01 3.34 -18.73
CA ALA A 115 -1.36 2.16 -19.29
C ALA A 115 -0.64 2.44 -20.64
N ASN A 116 -0.92 3.57 -21.27
CA ASN A 116 -0.49 3.86 -22.64
C ASN A 116 0.66 4.86 -22.74
N ASN A 117 1.16 5.40 -21.63
CA ASN A 117 2.25 6.36 -21.66
C ASN A 117 3.07 6.31 -20.37
N THR A 118 4.25 5.72 -20.43
CA THR A 118 5.18 5.59 -19.30
C THR A 118 5.63 6.93 -18.75
N ASN A 119 5.58 8.00 -19.54
CA ASN A 119 5.99 9.33 -19.12
C ASN A 119 4.94 10.05 -18.26
N ASN A 120 3.74 9.48 -18.07
CA ASN A 120 2.66 10.07 -17.25
C ASN A 120 2.68 9.66 -15.78
N TYR A 121 3.66 8.90 -15.32
CA TYR A 121 3.76 8.48 -13.92
C TYR A 121 4.51 9.48 -13.03
N GLU A 122 5.13 10.49 -13.62
CA GLU A 122 5.98 11.48 -12.93
C GLU A 122 5.48 12.91 -13.16
N ILE A 123 4.18 13.16 -13.08
CA ILE A 123 3.60 14.49 -13.25
C ILE A 123 3.17 15.03 -11.88
N PRO A 124 3.85 16.06 -11.34
CA PRO A 124 3.60 16.60 -10.00
C PRO A 124 2.16 17.06 -9.78
N GLU A 125 1.51 17.60 -10.80
CA GLU A 125 0.12 18.10 -10.74
C GLU A 125 -0.92 17.01 -10.55
N TYR A 126 -0.51 15.74 -10.65
CA TYR A 126 -1.41 14.60 -10.42
C TYR A 126 -1.40 14.09 -8.98
N TYR A 127 -0.61 14.68 -8.09
CA TYR A 127 -0.70 14.45 -6.66
C TYR A 127 -1.73 15.41 -6.07
N LEU A 128 -2.87 14.86 -5.64
CA LEU A 128 -4.01 15.63 -5.15
C LEU A 128 -4.34 15.25 -3.70
N PRO A 129 -4.90 16.19 -2.91
CA PRO A 129 -5.43 15.88 -1.60
C PRO A 129 -6.81 15.21 -1.69
N ASP A 130 -7.15 14.43 -0.67
CA ASP A 130 -8.47 13.83 -0.41
C ASP A 130 -9.11 13.04 -1.57
N GLU A 131 -8.30 12.56 -2.49
CA GLU A 131 -8.79 11.67 -3.54
C GLU A 131 -9.30 10.35 -2.97
N GLY A 132 -10.51 9.94 -3.37
CA GLY A 132 -11.15 8.71 -2.88
C GLY A 132 -10.32 7.43 -3.07
N LYS A 133 -9.41 7.43 -4.06
CA LYS A 133 -8.44 6.34 -4.30
C LYS A 133 -7.37 6.20 -3.21
N GLY A 134 -7.17 7.24 -2.42
CA GLY A 134 -6.28 7.22 -1.25
C GLY A 134 -7.06 7.10 0.04
N SER A 135 -8.12 7.91 0.21
CA SER A 135 -8.93 7.95 1.43
C SER A 135 -9.60 6.60 1.72
N GLY A 136 -10.15 5.93 0.69
CA GLY A 136 -10.74 4.59 0.84
C GLY A 136 -9.74 3.56 1.38
N PRO A 137 -8.61 3.32 0.70
CA PRO A 137 -7.57 2.41 1.19
C PRO A 137 -7.00 2.81 2.56
N PHE A 138 -6.88 4.10 2.87
CA PHE A 138 -6.43 4.56 4.19
C PHE A 138 -7.41 4.17 5.29
N ILE A 139 -8.72 4.31 5.07
CA ILE A 139 -9.75 3.85 6.02
C ILE A 139 -9.68 2.33 6.19
N MET A 140 -9.46 1.56 5.13
CA MET A 140 -9.29 0.11 5.20
C MET A 140 -8.02 -0.27 5.97
N ALA A 141 -6.91 0.41 5.74
CA ALA A 141 -5.68 0.23 6.51
C ALA A 141 -5.88 0.56 7.99
N TYR A 142 -6.57 1.68 8.28
CA TYR A 142 -6.92 2.05 9.65
C TYR A 142 -7.79 0.97 10.33
N SER A 143 -8.75 0.39 9.61
CA SER A 143 -9.58 -0.69 10.17
C SER A 143 -8.76 -1.91 10.61
N GLU A 144 -7.68 -2.26 9.88
CA GLU A 144 -6.77 -3.34 10.29
C GLU A 144 -5.90 -2.94 11.51
N MET A 145 -5.55 -1.65 11.65
CA MET A 145 -4.84 -1.16 12.85
C MET A 145 -5.66 -1.36 14.13
N LEU A 146 -6.99 -1.40 14.05
CA LEU A 146 -7.86 -1.63 15.22
C LEU A 146 -7.82 -3.08 15.75
N TYR A 147 -7.19 -3.99 15.02
CA TYR A 147 -7.00 -5.39 15.45
C TYR A 147 -5.61 -5.65 16.07
N LEU A 148 -4.80 -4.61 16.24
CA LEU A 148 -3.50 -4.72 16.92
C LEU A 148 -3.65 -4.63 18.43
#